data_abfa98a74594c1d96401c6c462a6aa03
#
_entry.id   abfa98a74594c1d96401c6c462a6aa03
#
_cell.length_a   1.000
_cell.length_b   1.000
_cell.length_c   1.000
_cell.angle_alpha   90.00
_cell.angle_beta   90.00
_cell.angle_gamma   90.00
#
_symmetry.space_group_name_H-M   'P 1'
#
loop_
_entity.id
_entity.type
_entity.pdbx_description
1 polymer ?
#
loop_
_entity_poly.entity_id
_entity_poly.type
_entity_poly.pdbx_seq_one_letter_code
_entity_poly.pdbx_strand_id
1 'polypeptide(L)'
;VQSPLTIVDHRRENRTSRYQIEIPEGPLTLDGIEIETSAAFFDRAFTLRGHIEDGGETRLARGRLIRRAGDPRPSTISVNPTRVVGLELEIENGDDAPLDIFRVVARSSAPDVYTAAVVGDYDLLLGFPDAAAPVYELERIRSTILAVPAGKITAGDLEPNPNFSPASRLSRSGGAQQFLLWGVLGLAVIILVIVTLRAARQEG
;
A
#
# COMPACT_ATOMS: atom_id res chain seq x y z
N VAL A 1 7.87 9.65 -10.09
CA VAL A 1 6.50 10.20 -10.21
C VAL A 1 6.12 10.83 -8.89
N GLN A 2 5.33 11.90 -8.94
CA GLN A 2 4.77 12.57 -7.78
C GLN A 2 3.24 12.50 -7.85
N SER A 3 2.61 12.01 -6.79
CA SER A 3 1.17 11.88 -6.69
C SER A 3 0.66 12.59 -5.44
N PRO A 4 -0.34 13.49 -5.54
CA PRO A 4 -0.92 14.13 -4.38
C PRO A 4 -1.63 13.12 -3.49
N LEU A 5 -1.49 13.26 -2.18
CA LEU A 5 -2.17 12.45 -1.17
C LEU A 5 -3.21 13.30 -0.44
N THR A 6 -4.24 12.66 0.08
CA THR A 6 -5.31 13.33 0.80
C THR A 6 -5.19 13.09 2.29
N ILE A 7 -5.13 14.16 3.09
CA ILE A 7 -5.25 14.07 4.55
C ILE A 7 -6.74 13.94 4.87
N VAL A 8 -7.16 12.76 5.35
CA VAL A 8 -8.58 12.46 5.64
C VAL A 8 -8.95 12.69 7.09
N ASP A 9 -7.98 12.63 7.99
CA ASP A 9 -8.18 12.90 9.42
C ASP A 9 -6.91 13.48 10.04
N HIS A 10 -7.11 14.38 11.02
CA HIS A 10 -6.04 14.93 11.83
C HIS A 10 -6.48 14.98 13.29
N ARG A 11 -5.78 14.27 14.14
CA ARG A 11 -6.05 14.22 15.58
C ARG A 11 -4.85 14.72 16.36
N ARG A 12 -5.14 15.51 17.38
CA ARG A 12 -4.17 15.90 18.39
C ARG A 12 -4.45 15.17 19.68
N GLU A 13 -3.49 14.37 20.12
CA GLU A 13 -3.54 13.64 21.39
C GLU A 13 -2.35 14.03 22.24
N ASN A 14 -2.60 14.73 23.35
CA ASN A 14 -1.55 15.25 24.22
C ASN A 14 -0.56 16.15 23.44
N ARG A 15 0.70 15.69 23.32
CA ARG A 15 1.82 16.38 22.66
C ARG A 15 2.12 15.83 21.26
N THR A 16 1.21 15.04 20.70
CA THR A 16 1.40 14.33 19.42
C THR A 16 0.28 14.69 18.47
N SER A 17 0.61 14.86 17.20
CA SER A 17 -0.34 14.97 16.09
C SER A 17 -0.29 13.74 15.22
N ARG A 18 -1.45 13.18 14.87
CA ARG A 18 -1.61 12.07 13.94
C ARG A 18 -2.38 12.53 12.72
N TYR A 19 -1.83 12.23 11.56
CA TYR A 19 -2.43 12.51 10.25
C TYR A 19 -2.69 11.19 9.56
N GLN A 20 -3.97 10.91 9.27
CA GLN A 20 -4.37 9.80 8.41
C GLN A 20 -4.36 10.29 6.97
N ILE A 21 -3.62 9.59 6.12
CA ILE A 21 -3.36 10.01 4.75
C ILE A 21 -3.80 8.88 3.81
N GLU A 22 -4.74 9.19 2.95
CA GLU A 22 -5.28 8.27 1.95
C GLU A 22 -4.50 8.38 0.63
N ILE A 23 -4.36 7.25 -0.04
CA ILE A 23 -3.84 7.14 -1.39
C ILE A 23 -5.02 6.96 -2.34
N PRO A 24 -5.46 8.01 -3.07
CA PRO A 24 -6.74 8.00 -3.79
C PRO A 24 -6.85 6.94 -4.90
N GLU A 25 -5.73 6.64 -5.54
CA GLU A 25 -5.70 5.77 -6.75
C GLU A 25 -5.31 4.32 -6.44
N GLY A 26 -5.43 3.90 -5.18
CA GLY A 26 -5.13 2.52 -4.75
C GLY A 26 -3.68 2.31 -4.37
N PRO A 27 -3.22 1.06 -4.26
CA PRO A 27 -1.92 0.78 -3.68
C PRO A 27 -0.78 1.37 -4.50
N LEU A 28 0.14 2.05 -3.81
CA LEU A 28 1.29 2.72 -4.38
C LEU A 28 2.59 2.16 -3.80
N THR A 29 3.60 1.94 -4.66
CA THR A 29 4.96 1.68 -4.18
C THR A 29 5.61 3.01 -3.83
N LEU A 30 5.72 3.26 -2.52
CA LEU A 30 6.18 4.53 -1.96
C LEU A 30 7.69 4.52 -1.76
N ASP A 31 8.38 5.53 -2.30
CA ASP A 31 9.82 5.79 -2.07
C ASP A 31 10.02 6.91 -1.05
N GLY A 32 8.97 7.68 -0.78
CA GLY A 32 8.99 8.77 0.18
C GLY A 32 7.78 9.68 0.08
N ILE A 33 7.69 10.63 0.99
CA ILE A 33 6.69 11.69 0.96
C ILE A 33 7.34 13.06 1.10
N GLU A 34 6.72 14.05 0.49
CA GLU A 34 7.01 15.46 0.68
C GLU A 34 5.87 16.11 1.44
N ILE A 35 6.22 16.92 2.44
CA ILE A 35 5.27 17.56 3.35
C ILE A 35 5.43 19.06 3.25
N GLU A 36 4.34 19.75 2.96
CA GLU A 36 4.27 21.20 2.96
C GLU A 36 3.51 21.71 4.18
N THR A 37 4.09 22.67 4.88
CA THR A 37 3.51 23.30 6.08
C THR A 37 3.80 24.79 6.07
N SER A 38 2.92 25.57 6.69
CA SER A 38 3.07 27.02 6.86
C SER A 38 4.15 27.41 7.87
N ALA A 39 4.62 26.46 8.72
CA ALA A 39 5.60 26.75 9.75
C ALA A 39 6.96 27.16 9.15
N ALA A 40 7.46 28.33 9.55
CA ALA A 40 8.69 28.90 9.02
C ALA A 40 9.96 28.12 9.47
N PHE A 41 9.94 27.53 10.64
CA PHE A 41 11.00 26.70 11.17
C PHE A 41 10.42 25.68 12.16
N PHE A 42 11.02 24.51 12.25
CA PHE A 42 10.66 23.48 13.22
C PHE A 42 11.74 22.39 13.26
N ASP A 43 11.72 21.65 14.36
CA ASP A 43 12.48 20.41 14.54
C ASP A 43 11.61 19.46 15.36
N ARG A 44 11.01 18.44 14.69
CA ARG A 44 10.04 17.52 15.27
C ARG A 44 10.43 16.07 15.02
N ALA A 45 10.31 15.25 16.04
CA ALA A 45 10.36 13.81 15.84
C ALA A 45 9.09 13.34 15.10
N PHE A 46 9.25 12.34 14.25
CA PHE A 46 8.13 11.73 13.50
C PHE A 46 8.25 10.23 13.45
N THR A 47 7.12 9.57 13.26
CA THR A 47 7.01 8.18 12.84
C THR A 47 6.03 8.10 11.68
N LEU A 48 6.43 7.45 10.58
CA LEU A 48 5.59 7.17 9.42
C LEU A 48 5.29 5.68 9.39
N ARG A 49 4.00 5.33 9.35
CA ARG A 49 3.50 3.96 9.17
C ARG A 49 2.78 3.85 7.85
N GLY A 50 2.83 2.68 7.24
CA GLY A 50 2.08 2.33 6.04
C GLY A 50 1.09 1.21 6.34
N HIS A 51 -0.13 1.34 5.81
CA HIS A 51 -1.11 0.27 5.77
C HIS A 51 -0.87 -0.56 4.52
N ILE A 52 -0.80 -1.88 4.67
CA ILE A 52 -0.60 -2.82 3.56
C ILE A 52 -1.92 -3.49 3.15
N GLU A 53 -1.98 -4.04 1.93
CA GLU A 53 -3.21 -4.62 1.36
C GLU A 53 -3.83 -5.73 2.23
N ASP A 54 -3.02 -6.46 3.00
CA ASP A 54 -3.46 -7.54 3.89
C ASP A 54 -4.04 -7.04 5.23
N GLY A 55 -4.22 -5.73 5.39
CA GLY A 55 -4.75 -5.10 6.59
C GLY A 55 -3.74 -4.92 7.72
N GLY A 56 -2.47 -5.21 7.47
CA GLY A 56 -1.39 -4.98 8.43
C GLY A 56 -0.85 -3.56 8.38
N GLU A 57 -0.10 -3.21 9.43
CA GLU A 57 0.66 -1.97 9.50
C GLU A 57 2.17 -2.27 9.53
N THR A 58 2.93 -1.43 8.86
CA THR A 58 4.39 -1.48 8.91
C THR A 58 4.98 -0.10 9.13
N ARG A 59 6.03 -0.01 9.94
CA ARG A 59 6.76 1.25 10.12
C ARG A 59 7.68 1.47 8.94
N LEU A 60 7.42 2.53 8.16
CA LEU A 60 8.18 2.90 6.97
C LEU A 60 9.42 3.73 7.32
N ALA A 61 9.25 4.70 8.22
CA ALA A 61 10.34 5.58 8.64
C ALA A 61 10.12 6.10 10.06
N ARG A 62 11.22 6.48 10.71
CA ARG A 62 11.25 7.24 11.96
C ARG A 62 12.45 8.18 11.92
N GLY A 63 12.29 9.40 12.41
CA GLY A 63 13.37 10.38 12.39
C GLY A 63 12.95 11.74 12.89
N ARG A 64 13.58 12.77 12.35
CA ARG A 64 13.27 14.18 12.63
C ARG A 64 12.96 14.92 11.35
N LEU A 65 11.87 15.67 11.38
CA LEU A 65 11.53 16.66 10.36
C LEU A 65 12.12 17.98 10.82
N ILE A 66 13.02 18.54 10.02
CA ILE A 66 13.72 19.77 10.34
C ILE A 66 13.53 20.77 9.21
N ARG A 67 13.06 21.96 9.54
CA ARG A 67 13.06 23.12 8.64
C ARG A 67 13.82 24.25 9.30
N ARG A 68 14.78 24.83 8.60
CA ARG A 68 15.51 26.01 9.02
C ARG A 68 14.77 27.26 8.55
N ALA A 69 14.86 28.35 9.31
CA ALA A 69 14.28 29.62 8.89
C ALA A 69 14.82 30.04 7.52
N GLY A 70 13.91 30.44 6.63
CA GLY A 70 14.25 30.86 5.26
C GLY A 70 14.43 29.72 4.25
N ASP A 71 14.25 28.44 4.64
CA ASP A 71 14.25 27.32 3.70
C ASP A 71 12.83 27.11 3.10
N PRO A 72 12.63 27.39 1.81
CA PRO A 72 11.31 27.26 1.17
C PRO A 72 10.97 25.83 0.76
N ARG A 73 11.92 24.89 0.87
CA ARG A 73 11.75 23.53 0.36
C ARG A 73 10.77 22.72 1.21
N PRO A 74 9.97 21.83 0.60
CA PRO A 74 9.16 20.86 1.33
C PRO A 74 10.06 19.97 2.22
N SER A 75 9.51 19.53 3.33
CA SER A 75 10.19 18.53 4.16
C SER A 75 9.98 17.14 3.55
N THR A 76 11.08 16.40 3.33
CA THR A 76 11.04 15.10 2.67
C THR A 76 11.31 13.98 3.68
N ILE A 77 10.48 12.95 3.63
CA ILE A 77 10.71 11.67 4.31
C ILE A 77 10.99 10.62 3.24
N SER A 78 12.17 10.04 3.23
CA SER A 78 12.50 8.93 2.35
C SER A 78 12.22 7.60 3.06
N VAL A 79 11.71 6.63 2.31
CA VAL A 79 11.42 5.28 2.78
C VAL A 79 12.03 4.25 1.83
N ASN A 80 12.23 3.02 2.31
CA ASN A 80 12.52 1.93 1.39
C ASN A 80 11.26 1.65 0.55
N PRO A 81 11.39 1.38 -0.76
CA PRO A 81 10.26 1.11 -1.62
C PRO A 81 9.32 0.07 -1.02
N THR A 82 8.11 0.50 -0.64
CA THR A 82 7.12 -0.34 0.03
C THR A 82 5.74 -0.09 -0.56
N ARG A 83 5.01 -1.18 -0.86
CA ARG A 83 3.65 -1.10 -1.39
C ARG A 83 2.66 -0.87 -0.26
N VAL A 84 1.93 0.24 -0.32
CA VAL A 84 1.00 0.69 0.73
C VAL A 84 -0.32 1.16 0.14
N VAL A 85 -1.40 1.03 0.91
CA VAL A 85 -2.77 1.50 0.56
C VAL A 85 -3.17 2.76 1.32
N GLY A 86 -2.42 3.14 2.34
CA GLY A 86 -2.64 4.34 3.15
C GLY A 86 -1.46 4.58 4.07
N LEU A 87 -1.40 5.75 4.70
CA LEU A 87 -0.32 6.16 5.58
C LEU A 87 -0.86 6.76 6.87
N GLU A 88 -0.13 6.56 7.96
CA GLU A 88 -0.27 7.32 9.20
C GLU A 88 1.04 8.04 9.50
N LEU A 89 0.97 9.36 9.62
CA LEU A 89 2.09 10.19 10.05
C LEU A 89 1.84 10.70 11.47
N GLU A 90 2.71 10.30 12.38
CA GLU A 90 2.71 10.77 13.76
C GLU A 90 3.86 11.75 13.97
N ILE A 91 3.58 12.92 14.54
CA ILE A 91 4.54 13.98 14.83
C ILE A 91 4.48 14.34 16.31
N GLU A 92 5.64 14.28 16.97
CA GLU A 92 5.79 14.70 18.36
C GLU A 92 5.94 16.23 18.42
N ASN A 93 4.90 16.92 18.91
CA ASN A 93 4.88 18.40 18.99
C ASN A 93 5.62 18.94 20.23
N GLY A 94 5.71 18.11 21.29
CA GLY A 94 6.17 18.60 22.59
C GLY A 94 5.21 19.67 23.13
N ASP A 95 5.75 20.81 23.55
CA ASP A 95 4.97 21.95 24.05
C ASP A 95 4.58 22.96 22.96
N ASP A 96 5.03 22.74 21.75
CA ASP A 96 4.76 23.62 20.61
C ASP A 96 3.39 23.35 19.95
N ALA A 97 2.92 24.30 19.18
CA ALA A 97 1.72 24.11 18.35
C ALA A 97 1.92 23.02 17.29
N PRO A 98 0.88 22.25 16.94
CA PRO A 98 0.91 21.33 15.82
C PRO A 98 1.38 22.00 14.54
N LEU A 99 2.08 21.24 13.69
CA LEU A 99 2.38 21.71 12.34
C LEU A 99 1.08 21.75 11.51
N ASP A 100 0.87 22.88 10.85
CA ASP A 100 -0.22 23.03 9.89
C ASP A 100 0.24 22.43 8.55
N ILE A 101 -0.05 21.14 8.34
CA ILE A 101 0.30 20.41 7.12
C ILE A 101 -0.88 20.55 6.16
N PHE A 102 -0.70 21.28 5.06
CA PHE A 102 -1.74 21.53 4.09
C PHE A 102 -1.58 20.71 2.80
N ARG A 103 -0.41 20.11 2.58
CA ARG A 103 -0.16 19.26 1.42
C ARG A 103 0.81 18.15 1.72
N VAL A 104 0.49 16.95 1.24
CA VAL A 104 1.37 15.78 1.23
C VAL A 104 1.42 15.23 -0.19
N VAL A 105 2.63 14.93 -0.66
CA VAL A 105 2.85 14.37 -2.00
C VAL A 105 3.66 13.09 -1.85
N ALA A 106 3.16 11.99 -2.42
CA ALA A 106 3.92 10.76 -2.53
C ALA A 106 4.99 10.86 -3.61
N ARG A 107 6.14 10.28 -3.34
CA ARG A 107 7.17 10.00 -4.33
C ARG A 107 7.21 8.51 -4.59
N SER A 108 7.12 8.13 -5.85
CA SER A 108 7.16 6.74 -6.29
C SER A 108 8.03 6.59 -7.53
N SER A 109 8.73 5.48 -7.65
CA SER A 109 9.42 5.12 -8.88
C SER A 109 8.44 4.48 -9.84
N ALA A 110 8.36 5.01 -11.05
CA ALA A 110 7.63 4.33 -12.12
C ALA A 110 8.52 3.22 -12.69
N PRO A 111 8.02 1.99 -12.82
CA PRO A 111 8.74 0.94 -13.50
C PRO A 111 8.81 1.21 -15.02
N ASP A 112 9.97 1.00 -15.62
CA ASP A 112 10.08 0.94 -17.07
C ASP A 112 9.79 -0.48 -17.54
N VAL A 113 8.90 -0.61 -18.52
CA VAL A 113 8.56 -1.89 -19.14
C VAL A 113 9.24 -1.96 -20.51
N TYR A 114 10.07 -2.98 -20.68
CA TYR A 114 10.74 -3.25 -21.95
C TYR A 114 10.03 -4.38 -22.67
N THR A 115 9.67 -4.17 -23.92
CA THR A 115 9.05 -5.19 -24.77
C THR A 115 9.68 -5.22 -26.15
N ALA A 116 9.84 -6.41 -26.72
CA ALA A 116 10.19 -6.55 -28.12
C ALA A 116 8.86 -6.60 -28.91
N ALA A 117 8.60 -5.57 -29.70
CA ALA A 117 7.38 -5.46 -30.51
C ALA A 117 7.72 -5.19 -31.97
N VAL A 118 6.96 -5.77 -32.90
CA VAL A 118 6.95 -5.37 -34.31
C VAL A 118 6.06 -4.15 -34.47
N VAL A 119 6.11 -3.50 -35.63
CA VAL A 119 5.22 -2.36 -35.91
C VAL A 119 3.77 -2.83 -35.88
N GLY A 120 2.92 -2.19 -35.07
CA GLY A 120 1.51 -2.53 -34.87
C GLY A 120 0.89 -1.78 -33.70
N ASP A 121 -0.40 -1.98 -33.51
CA ASP A 121 -1.16 -1.46 -32.37
C ASP A 121 -1.16 -2.49 -31.25
N TYR A 122 -1.00 -2.04 -30.00
CA TYR A 122 -0.91 -2.87 -28.82
C TYR A 122 -1.72 -2.29 -27.68
N ASP A 123 -2.42 -3.16 -26.97
CA ASP A 123 -3.11 -2.82 -25.74
C ASP A 123 -2.27 -3.20 -24.52
N LEU A 124 -2.02 -2.25 -23.62
CA LEU A 124 -1.42 -2.52 -22.32
C LEU A 124 -2.50 -2.77 -21.28
N LEU A 125 -2.66 -4.01 -20.85
CA LEU A 125 -3.64 -4.38 -19.83
C LEU A 125 -3.03 -4.23 -18.45
N LEU A 126 -3.71 -3.47 -17.56
CA LEU A 126 -3.29 -3.20 -16.20
C LEU A 126 -4.33 -3.70 -15.19
N GLY A 127 -3.89 -3.99 -13.97
CA GLY A 127 -4.79 -4.27 -12.86
C GLY A 127 -5.40 -5.67 -12.84
N PHE A 128 -4.73 -6.69 -13.41
CA PHE A 128 -5.17 -8.07 -13.28
C PHE A 128 -4.58 -8.71 -12.01
N PRO A 129 -5.35 -8.76 -10.89
CA PRO A 129 -4.83 -9.18 -9.60
C PRO A 129 -4.44 -10.67 -9.52
N ASP A 130 -5.02 -11.49 -10.39
CA ASP A 130 -4.79 -12.94 -10.43
C ASP A 130 -3.73 -13.36 -11.44
N ALA A 131 -3.10 -12.40 -12.13
CA ALA A 131 -2.00 -12.70 -13.03
C ALA A 131 -0.80 -13.24 -12.23
N ALA A 132 -0.43 -14.48 -12.47
CA ALA A 132 0.85 -14.97 -12.00
C ALA A 132 1.98 -14.18 -12.66
N ALA A 133 2.97 -13.76 -11.88
CA ALA A 133 4.15 -13.11 -12.43
C ALA A 133 4.80 -14.07 -13.45
N PRO A 134 4.95 -13.68 -14.72
CA PRO A 134 5.61 -14.53 -15.70
C PRO A 134 7.08 -14.69 -15.34
N VAL A 135 7.57 -15.92 -15.48
CA VAL A 135 9.00 -16.22 -15.29
C VAL A 135 9.64 -16.21 -16.68
N TYR A 136 10.39 -15.16 -16.97
CA TYR A 136 11.12 -15.07 -18.23
C TYR A 136 12.59 -15.46 -18.03
N GLU A 137 13.18 -16.13 -19.02
CA GLU A 137 14.63 -16.36 -19.05
C GLU A 137 15.44 -15.06 -19.23
N LEU A 138 14.76 -13.96 -19.47
CA LEU A 138 15.30 -12.62 -19.73
C LEU A 138 16.14 -12.08 -18.58
N GLU A 139 15.99 -12.58 -17.37
CA GLU A 139 16.77 -12.12 -16.21
C GLU A 139 18.25 -12.40 -16.38
N ARG A 140 18.61 -13.53 -17.04
CA ARG A 140 19.99 -13.90 -17.33
C ARG A 140 20.66 -12.98 -18.36
N ILE A 141 19.86 -12.37 -19.23
CA ILE A 141 20.33 -11.46 -20.30
C ILE A 141 19.89 -10.02 -20.10
N ARG A 142 19.42 -9.69 -18.88
CA ARG A 142 18.93 -8.35 -18.54
C ARG A 142 19.91 -7.24 -18.94
N SER A 143 21.18 -7.40 -18.62
CA SER A 143 22.21 -6.41 -18.98
C SER A 143 22.35 -6.23 -20.49
N THR A 144 22.20 -7.29 -21.25
CA THR A 144 22.24 -7.27 -22.72
C THR A 144 21.02 -6.53 -23.28
N ILE A 145 19.83 -6.80 -22.74
CA ILE A 145 18.58 -6.14 -23.17
C ILE A 145 18.64 -4.65 -22.88
N LEU A 146 19.07 -4.27 -21.67
CA LEU A 146 19.18 -2.86 -21.29
C LEU A 146 20.26 -2.09 -22.04
N ALA A 147 21.20 -2.77 -22.67
CA ALA A 147 22.21 -2.16 -23.54
C ALA A 147 21.73 -1.92 -24.98
N VAL A 148 20.59 -2.51 -25.38
CA VAL A 148 20.01 -2.29 -26.71
C VAL A 148 19.31 -0.92 -26.72
N PRO A 149 19.56 -0.07 -27.72
CA PRO A 149 18.81 1.17 -27.87
C PRO A 149 17.32 0.90 -28.00
N ALA A 150 16.53 1.33 -27.01
CA ALA A 150 15.07 1.19 -27.01
C ALA A 150 14.42 2.51 -27.42
N GLY A 151 13.42 2.43 -28.30
CA GLY A 151 12.52 3.54 -28.56
C GLY A 151 11.59 3.75 -27.35
N LYS A 152 11.37 4.99 -26.95
CA LYS A 152 10.41 5.31 -25.91
C LYS A 152 9.01 5.41 -26.52
N ILE A 153 8.06 4.66 -25.98
CA ILE A 153 6.64 4.70 -26.34
C ILE A 153 5.89 5.35 -25.18
N THR A 154 4.89 6.15 -25.50
CA THR A 154 3.96 6.69 -24.51
C THR A 154 2.63 5.99 -24.71
N ALA A 155 2.04 5.45 -23.65
CA ALA A 155 0.70 4.89 -23.69
C ALA A 155 -0.33 5.99 -23.99
N GLY A 156 -1.40 5.63 -24.66
CA GLY A 156 -2.59 6.47 -24.82
C GLY A 156 -3.36 6.65 -23.50
N ASP A 157 -4.56 7.19 -23.60
CA ASP A 157 -5.43 7.40 -22.45
C ASP A 157 -5.86 6.05 -21.85
N LEU A 158 -6.12 6.07 -20.53
CA LEU A 158 -6.57 4.89 -19.81
C LEU A 158 -8.06 4.66 -20.10
N GLU A 159 -8.38 3.50 -20.65
CA GLU A 159 -9.75 3.09 -20.93
C GLU A 159 -10.18 1.91 -20.04
N PRO A 160 -11.46 1.86 -19.61
CA PRO A 160 -11.98 0.71 -18.90
C PRO A 160 -11.87 -0.56 -19.73
N ASN A 161 -11.31 -1.64 -19.17
CA ASN A 161 -11.27 -2.92 -19.86
C ASN A 161 -12.68 -3.54 -19.90
N PRO A 162 -13.30 -3.71 -21.10
CA PRO A 162 -14.65 -4.26 -21.22
C PRO A 162 -14.76 -5.72 -20.75
N ASN A 163 -13.63 -6.43 -20.69
CA ASN A 163 -13.56 -7.81 -20.21
C ASN A 163 -13.28 -7.90 -18.71
N PHE A 164 -13.19 -6.76 -18.01
CA PHE A 164 -12.96 -6.75 -16.58
C PHE A 164 -14.23 -7.16 -15.82
N SER A 165 -14.15 -8.24 -15.04
CA SER A 165 -15.22 -8.65 -14.13
C SER A 165 -14.82 -8.41 -12.69
N PRO A 166 -15.54 -7.56 -11.93
CA PRO A 166 -15.26 -7.34 -10.52
C PRO A 166 -15.50 -8.57 -9.62
N ALA A 167 -16.17 -9.60 -10.14
CA ALA A 167 -16.48 -10.84 -9.39
C ALA A 167 -15.23 -11.61 -8.94
N SER A 168 -14.11 -11.46 -9.63
CA SER A 168 -12.84 -12.06 -9.21
C SER A 168 -12.28 -11.50 -7.90
N ARG A 169 -12.66 -10.30 -7.48
CA ARG A 169 -12.25 -9.71 -6.20
C ARG A 169 -12.94 -10.34 -4.99
N LEU A 170 -14.16 -10.85 -5.15
CA LEU A 170 -14.93 -11.48 -4.08
C LEU A 170 -14.43 -12.88 -3.74
N SER A 171 -13.75 -13.55 -4.68
CA SER A 171 -13.24 -14.91 -4.48
C SER A 171 -11.98 -14.98 -3.58
N ARG A 172 -11.34 -13.86 -3.32
CA ARG A 172 -10.10 -13.78 -2.52
C ARG A 172 -10.34 -13.50 -1.02
N SER A 173 -11.57 -13.19 -0.63
CA SER A 173 -11.89 -13.12 0.79
C SER A 173 -11.90 -14.54 1.36
N GLY A 174 -10.80 -14.96 1.96
CA GLY A 174 -10.67 -16.23 2.69
C GLY A 174 -11.71 -16.42 3.80
N GLY A 175 -12.62 -15.46 3.98
CA GLY A 175 -13.72 -15.51 4.93
C GLY A 175 -14.64 -16.71 4.69
N ALA A 176 -15.06 -16.99 3.47
CA ALA A 176 -15.98 -18.09 3.20
C ALA A 176 -15.33 -19.45 3.53
N GLN A 177 -14.05 -19.62 3.19
CA GLN A 177 -13.30 -20.84 3.49
C GLN A 177 -13.03 -20.96 5.00
N GLN A 178 -12.79 -19.87 5.67
CA GLN A 178 -12.61 -19.82 7.13
C GLN A 178 -13.92 -20.12 7.87
N PHE A 179 -15.06 -19.60 7.43
CA PHE A 179 -16.38 -19.94 7.98
C PHE A 179 -16.74 -21.40 7.75
N LEU A 180 -16.40 -21.99 6.60
CA LEU A 180 -16.62 -23.38 6.29
C LEU A 180 -15.77 -24.28 7.21
N LEU A 181 -14.51 -23.90 7.44
CA LEU A 181 -13.60 -24.63 8.34
C LEU A 181 -14.10 -24.59 9.79
N TRP A 182 -14.53 -23.44 10.29
CA TRP A 182 -15.12 -23.32 11.61
C TRP A 182 -16.47 -24.05 11.73
N GLY A 183 -17.28 -24.07 10.66
CA GLY A 183 -18.53 -24.83 10.60
C GLY A 183 -18.30 -26.35 10.70
N VAL A 184 -17.34 -26.88 9.94
CA VAL A 184 -16.97 -28.30 10.00
C VAL A 184 -16.40 -28.69 11.37
N LEU A 185 -15.53 -27.84 11.92
CA LEU A 185 -14.97 -28.07 13.25
C LEU A 185 -16.06 -28.06 14.35
N GLY A 186 -16.97 -27.10 14.32
CA GLY A 186 -18.10 -27.02 15.24
C GLY A 186 -19.01 -28.25 15.16
N LEU A 187 -19.32 -28.73 13.96
CA LEU A 187 -20.11 -29.95 13.75
C LEU A 187 -19.42 -31.19 14.32
N ALA A 188 -18.09 -31.31 14.09
CA ALA A 188 -17.32 -32.42 14.63
C ALA A 188 -17.33 -32.45 16.16
N VAL A 189 -17.21 -31.30 16.82
CA VAL A 189 -17.28 -31.18 18.28
C VAL A 189 -18.68 -31.58 18.80
N ILE A 190 -19.75 -31.12 18.14
CA ILE A 190 -21.12 -31.48 18.50
C ILE A 190 -21.34 -33.02 18.42
N ILE A 191 -20.88 -33.63 17.32
CA ILE A 191 -21.00 -35.09 17.16
C ILE A 191 -20.22 -35.81 18.27
N LEU A 192 -19.02 -35.38 18.59
CA LEU A 192 -18.20 -35.96 19.65
C LEU A 192 -18.92 -35.89 21.02
N VAL A 193 -19.47 -34.70 21.35
CA VAL A 193 -20.24 -34.54 22.60
C VAL A 193 -21.45 -35.48 22.66
N ILE A 194 -22.21 -35.60 21.56
CA ILE A 194 -23.38 -36.47 21.50
C ILE A 194 -22.97 -37.94 21.70
N VAL A 195 -21.90 -38.37 21.03
CA VAL A 195 -21.37 -39.77 21.15
C VAL A 195 -20.91 -40.04 22.59
N THR A 196 -20.19 -39.12 23.21
CA THR A 196 -19.69 -39.25 24.58
C THR A 196 -20.86 -39.29 25.60
N LEU A 197 -21.86 -38.44 25.43
CA LEU A 197 -23.05 -38.45 26.31
C LEU A 197 -23.89 -39.73 26.14
N ARG A 198 -23.97 -40.28 24.90
CA ARG A 198 -24.63 -41.57 24.67
C ARG A 198 -23.88 -42.75 25.31
N ALA A 199 -22.55 -42.77 25.16
CA ALA A 199 -21.73 -43.79 25.78
C ALA A 199 -21.84 -43.79 27.32
N ALA A 200 -21.77 -42.60 27.93
CA ALA A 200 -21.92 -42.45 29.38
C ALA A 200 -23.28 -42.86 29.92
N ARG A 201 -24.36 -42.78 29.10
CA ARG A 201 -25.71 -43.25 29.49
C ARG A 201 -25.92 -44.73 29.33
N GLN A 202 -25.05 -45.46 28.64
CA GLN A 202 -25.14 -46.92 28.48
C GLN A 202 -24.38 -47.68 29.57
N GLU A 203 -23.52 -47.03 30.33
CA GLU A 203 -22.74 -47.63 31.43
C GLU A 203 -23.35 -47.39 32.82
N GLY A 204 -24.48 -46.69 32.92
CA GLY A 204 -25.26 -46.47 34.16
C GLY A 204 -26.66 -47.11 34.11
#